data_f95203ba4199d2291a0a2e2337459895
#
_entry.id   f95203ba4199d2291a0a2e2337459895
#
_cell.length_a   1.000
_cell.length_b   1.000
_cell.length_c   1.000
_cell.angle_alpha   90.00
_cell.angle_beta   90.00
_cell.angle_gamma   90.00
#
_symmetry.space_group_name_H-M   'P 1'
#
loop_
_entity.id
_entity.type
_entity.pdbx_description
1 polymer ?
#
loop_
_entity_poly.entity_id
_entity_poly.type
_entity_poly.pdbx_seq_one_letter_code
_entity_poly.pdbx_strand_id
1 'polypeptide(L)'
;MRLDRLKAFALSLPRTTVVKQWGGLVFKVVDKMFFMITLDGEVITGVIFKCTPAEFDELTALDGIGQAPYCAKRMWVRVEDLAVLPEPALQARIRRSFDLVAAKLTKKVQATLR
;
A
#
# COMPACT_ATOMS: atom_id res chain seq x y z
N MET A 1 -3.58 14.92 11.04
CA MET A 1 -3.62 13.54 11.52
C MET A 1 -3.02 12.62 10.49
N ARG A 2 -2.21 11.64 10.90
CA ARG A 2 -1.47 10.80 9.94
C ARG A 2 -2.38 9.99 9.01
N LEU A 3 -3.50 9.47 9.55
CA LEU A 3 -4.48 8.74 8.76
C LEU A 3 -5.00 9.60 7.59
N ASP A 4 -5.38 10.84 7.88
CA ASP A 4 -5.91 11.75 6.86
C ASP A 4 -4.86 12.04 5.77
N ARG A 5 -3.60 12.22 6.16
CA ARG A 5 -2.52 12.49 5.20
C ARG A 5 -2.23 11.27 4.31
N LEU A 6 -2.19 10.07 4.89
CA LEU A 6 -1.97 8.84 4.12
C LEU A 6 -3.13 8.59 3.15
N LYS A 7 -4.35 8.78 3.62
CA LYS A 7 -5.55 8.63 2.82
C LYS A 7 -5.56 9.63 1.66
N ALA A 8 -5.26 10.90 1.94
CA ALA A 8 -5.20 11.94 0.92
C ALA A 8 -4.11 11.64 -0.11
N PHE A 9 -2.94 11.20 0.33
CA PHE A 9 -1.85 10.86 -0.58
C PHE A 9 -2.25 9.72 -1.52
N ALA A 10 -2.77 8.62 -0.98
CA ALA A 10 -3.17 7.49 -1.80
C ALA A 10 -4.26 7.87 -2.81
N LEU A 11 -5.25 8.65 -2.38
CA LEU A 11 -6.34 9.10 -3.26
C LEU A 11 -5.88 10.12 -4.30
N SER A 12 -4.72 10.75 -4.12
CA SER A 12 -4.16 11.66 -5.13
C SER A 12 -3.60 10.93 -6.35
N LEU A 13 -3.37 9.63 -6.24
CA LEU A 13 -2.85 8.82 -7.35
C LEU A 13 -3.95 8.55 -8.38
N PRO A 14 -3.60 8.43 -9.68
CA PRO A 14 -4.62 8.34 -10.74
C PRO A 14 -5.58 7.17 -10.56
N ARG A 15 -6.86 7.42 -10.79
CA ARG A 15 -7.94 6.41 -10.76
C ARG A 15 -7.96 5.54 -9.52
N THR A 16 -7.60 6.13 -8.39
CA THR A 16 -7.60 5.46 -7.10
C THR A 16 -8.95 5.63 -6.43
N THR A 17 -9.50 4.53 -5.95
CA THR A 17 -10.70 4.51 -5.12
C THR A 17 -10.38 3.86 -3.79
N VAL A 18 -11.22 4.11 -2.79
CA VAL A 18 -11.08 3.52 -1.47
C VAL A 18 -12.38 2.85 -1.07
N VAL A 19 -12.27 1.65 -0.50
CA VAL A 19 -13.42 0.94 0.07
C VAL A 19 -13.09 0.52 1.50
N LYS A 20 -14.10 0.54 2.36
CA LYS A 20 -13.97 0.07 3.73
C LYS A 20 -14.23 -1.44 3.73
N GLN A 21 -13.21 -2.22 4.05
CA GLN A 21 -13.26 -3.66 3.89
C GLN A 21 -12.24 -4.32 4.82
N TRP A 22 -12.55 -5.50 5.33
CA TRP A 22 -11.62 -6.32 6.14
C TRP A 22 -11.00 -5.60 7.34
N GLY A 23 -11.77 -4.71 7.99
CA GLY A 23 -11.28 -3.98 9.16
C GLY A 23 -10.34 -2.84 8.82
N GLY A 24 -10.42 -2.28 7.62
CA GLY A 24 -9.55 -1.19 7.21
C GLY A 24 -10.03 -0.48 5.97
N LEU A 25 -9.11 0.29 5.38
CA LEU A 25 -9.34 1.02 4.14
C LEU A 25 -8.49 0.39 3.05
N VAL A 26 -9.13 -0.09 2.00
CA VAL A 26 -8.47 -0.73 0.86
C VAL A 26 -8.47 0.24 -0.31
N PHE A 27 -7.28 0.59 -0.78
CA PHE A 27 -7.09 1.52 -1.90
C PHE A 27 -6.79 0.72 -3.16
N LYS A 28 -7.57 1.00 -4.20
CA LYS A 28 -7.51 0.26 -5.47
C LYS A 28 -7.23 1.21 -6.62
N VAL A 29 -6.39 0.76 -7.54
CA VAL A 29 -6.24 1.42 -8.84
C VAL A 29 -7.03 0.59 -9.84
N VAL A 30 -8.06 1.21 -10.45
CA VAL A 30 -9.05 0.58 -11.32
C VAL A 30 -9.81 -0.53 -10.60
N ASP A 31 -9.42 -1.57 -10.19
CA ASP A 31 -10.07 -2.61 -9.38
C ASP A 31 -9.06 -3.44 -8.60
N LYS A 32 -7.78 -3.06 -8.65
CA LYS A 32 -6.71 -3.83 -8.03
C LYS A 32 -6.17 -3.12 -6.81
N MET A 33 -6.15 -3.80 -5.68
CA MET A 33 -5.57 -3.27 -4.45
C MET A 33 -4.08 -2.98 -4.64
N PHE A 34 -3.64 -1.81 -4.17
CA PHE A 34 -2.22 -1.49 -4.09
C PHE A 34 -1.80 -1.03 -2.69
N PHE A 35 -2.75 -0.70 -1.82
CA PHE A 35 -2.46 -0.20 -0.49
C PHE A 35 -3.63 -0.49 0.43
N MET A 36 -3.34 -0.79 1.69
CA MET A 36 -4.38 -0.98 2.70
C MET A 36 -3.89 -0.37 4.01
N ILE A 37 -4.79 0.33 4.70
CA ILE A 37 -4.57 0.80 6.06
C ILE A 37 -5.46 -0.04 6.97
N THR A 38 -4.86 -0.79 7.90
CA THR A 38 -5.64 -1.55 8.87
C THR A 38 -5.91 -0.68 10.08
N LEU A 39 -7.12 -0.76 10.60
CA LEU A 39 -7.61 0.14 11.63
C LEU A 39 -8.23 -0.63 12.79
N ASP A 40 -8.06 -0.07 14.00
CA ASP A 40 -8.87 -0.40 15.16
C ASP A 40 -9.58 0.90 15.56
N GLY A 41 -10.87 1.00 15.18
CA GLY A 41 -11.55 2.30 15.22
C GLY A 41 -10.90 3.27 14.27
N GLU A 42 -10.35 4.35 14.80
CA GLU A 42 -9.61 5.35 14.00
C GLU A 42 -8.09 5.23 14.18
N VAL A 43 -7.64 4.23 14.92
CA VAL A 43 -6.22 4.01 15.18
C VAL A 43 -5.63 3.10 14.11
N ILE A 44 -4.54 3.55 13.48
CA ILE A 44 -3.83 2.74 12.48
C ILE A 44 -3.10 1.62 13.20
N THR A 45 -3.40 0.36 12.83
CA THR A 45 -2.71 -0.82 13.37
C THR A 45 -1.65 -1.36 12.42
N GLY A 46 -1.62 -0.88 11.19
CA GLY A 46 -0.62 -1.26 10.22
C GLY A 46 -0.98 -0.78 8.83
N VAL A 47 -0.07 -0.95 7.91
CA VAL A 47 -0.29 -0.69 6.49
C VAL A 47 0.27 -1.84 5.67
N ILE A 48 -0.35 -2.10 4.52
CA ILE A 48 0.01 -3.19 3.61
C ILE A 48 0.26 -2.58 2.23
N PHE A 49 1.36 -2.96 1.58
CA PHE A 49 1.65 -2.53 0.22
C PHE A 49 2.46 -3.59 -0.52
N LYS A 50 2.46 -3.49 -1.84
CA LYS A 50 3.17 -4.42 -2.71
C LYS A 50 4.62 -3.99 -2.90
N CYS A 51 5.50 -4.97 -3.06
CA CYS A 51 6.92 -4.77 -3.33
C CYS A 51 7.43 -5.89 -4.25
N THR A 52 8.66 -5.77 -4.69
CA THR A 52 9.34 -6.87 -5.40
C THR A 52 9.97 -7.81 -4.37
N PRO A 53 10.33 -9.06 -4.75
CA PRO A 53 11.03 -9.96 -3.83
C PRO A 53 12.33 -9.39 -3.26
N ALA A 54 13.11 -8.65 -4.06
CA ALA A 54 14.33 -8.00 -3.56
C ALA A 54 14.00 -6.93 -2.52
N GLU A 55 12.97 -6.12 -2.78
CA GLU A 55 12.51 -5.11 -1.83
C GLU A 55 11.93 -5.75 -0.56
N PHE A 56 11.26 -6.90 -0.72
CA PHE A 56 10.73 -7.64 0.42
C PHE A 56 11.85 -8.03 1.38
N ASP A 57 12.95 -8.54 0.88
CA ASP A 57 14.07 -8.95 1.71
C ASP A 57 14.69 -7.75 2.47
N GLU A 58 14.80 -6.60 1.81
CA GLU A 58 15.28 -5.37 2.43
C GLU A 58 14.32 -4.87 3.51
N LEU A 59 13.02 -4.82 3.19
CA LEU A 59 12.01 -4.29 4.09
C LEU A 59 11.82 -5.16 5.33
N THR A 60 11.76 -6.47 5.15
CA THR A 60 11.54 -7.39 6.27
C THR A 60 12.76 -7.57 7.17
N ALA A 61 13.92 -7.04 6.77
CA ALA A 61 15.06 -6.94 7.67
C ALA A 61 14.83 -5.90 8.78
N LEU A 62 13.86 -5.00 8.61
CA LEU A 62 13.50 -4.03 9.63
C LEU A 62 12.47 -4.64 10.59
N ASP A 63 12.67 -4.41 11.89
CA ASP A 63 11.68 -4.84 12.88
C ASP A 63 10.37 -4.11 12.64
N GLY A 64 9.26 -4.82 12.78
CA GLY A 64 7.93 -4.26 12.57
C GLY A 64 7.42 -4.37 11.13
N ILE A 65 8.20 -4.97 10.24
CA ILE A 65 7.78 -5.23 8.86
C ILE A 65 7.86 -6.73 8.59
N GLY A 66 6.78 -7.33 8.13
CA GLY A 66 6.73 -8.74 7.82
C GLY A 66 5.85 -9.03 6.60
N GLN A 67 5.63 -10.31 6.35
CA GLN A 67 4.74 -10.76 5.27
C GLN A 67 3.31 -10.31 5.56
N ALA A 68 2.65 -9.72 4.57
CA ALA A 68 1.23 -9.40 4.68
C ALA A 68 0.40 -10.68 4.68
N PRO A 69 -0.55 -10.84 5.64
CA PRO A 69 -1.40 -12.02 5.68
C PRO A 69 -2.31 -12.08 4.45
N TYR A 70 -2.54 -13.30 3.98
CA TYR A 70 -3.44 -13.58 2.85
C TYR A 70 -3.02 -12.97 1.52
N CYS A 71 -1.77 -12.53 1.41
CA CYS A 71 -1.21 -11.95 0.19
C CYS A 71 -0.09 -12.84 -0.37
N ALA A 72 0.23 -12.64 -1.65
CA ALA A 72 1.29 -13.42 -2.29
C ALA A 72 2.61 -13.26 -1.55
N LYS A 73 3.24 -14.40 -1.23
CA LYS A 73 4.48 -14.41 -0.45
C LYS A 73 5.61 -13.69 -1.17
N ARG A 74 6.37 -12.92 -0.39
CA ARG A 74 7.51 -12.14 -0.84
C ARG A 74 7.17 -11.02 -1.84
N MET A 75 5.89 -10.71 -1.98
CA MET A 75 5.42 -9.63 -2.88
C MET A 75 4.59 -8.59 -2.15
N TRP A 76 4.24 -8.84 -0.89
CA TRP A 76 3.45 -7.93 -0.07
C TRP A 76 3.98 -7.90 1.35
N VAL A 77 4.10 -6.69 1.91
CA VAL A 77 4.54 -6.50 3.30
C VAL A 77 3.47 -5.82 4.11
N ARG A 78 3.48 -6.10 5.41
CA ARG A 78 2.71 -5.38 6.41
C ARG A 78 3.66 -4.67 7.36
N VAL A 79 3.48 -3.37 7.50
CA VAL A 79 4.23 -2.55 8.43
C VAL A 79 3.35 -2.34 9.66
N GLU A 80 3.73 -2.95 10.79
CA GLU A 80 3.00 -2.81 12.05
C GLU A 80 3.39 -1.55 12.81
N ASP A 81 4.67 -1.19 12.75
CA ASP A 81 5.19 0.01 13.40
C ASP A 81 5.52 1.05 12.35
N LEU A 82 4.65 2.05 12.20
CA LEU A 82 4.85 3.10 11.21
C LEU A 82 6.05 3.99 11.51
N ALA A 83 6.61 3.93 12.74
CA ALA A 83 7.81 4.68 13.06
C ALA A 83 9.04 4.20 12.28
N VAL A 84 9.05 2.94 11.80
CA VAL A 84 10.18 2.41 11.03
C VAL A 84 10.21 2.94 9.59
N LEU A 85 9.10 3.52 9.11
CA LEU A 85 9.04 4.18 7.81
C LEU A 85 8.51 5.59 7.98
N PRO A 86 9.40 6.59 8.02
CA PRO A 86 8.97 7.99 8.06
C PRO A 86 8.07 8.32 6.88
N GLU A 87 7.21 9.32 7.03
CA GLU A 87 6.16 9.62 6.04
C GLU A 87 6.68 9.75 4.60
N PRO A 88 7.80 10.45 4.31
CA PRO A 88 8.30 10.50 2.94
C PRO A 88 8.67 9.13 2.39
N ALA A 89 9.29 8.27 3.20
CA ALA A 89 9.65 6.92 2.79
C ALA A 89 8.40 6.07 2.56
N LEU A 90 7.40 6.20 3.43
CA LEU A 90 6.14 5.47 3.28
C LEU A 90 5.39 5.92 2.02
N GLN A 91 5.34 7.23 1.75
CA GLN A 91 4.73 7.73 0.52
C GLN A 91 5.43 7.18 -0.72
N ALA A 92 6.75 7.10 -0.71
CA ALA A 92 7.51 6.52 -1.81
C ALA A 92 7.15 5.04 -2.01
N ARG A 93 6.95 4.28 -0.94
CA ARG A 93 6.55 2.88 -1.02
C ARG A 93 5.10 2.72 -1.52
N ILE A 94 4.21 3.60 -1.11
CA ILE A 94 2.82 3.59 -1.61
C ILE A 94 2.82 3.85 -3.11
N ARG A 95 3.58 4.84 -3.58
CA ARG A 95 3.71 5.14 -5.00
C ARG A 95 4.31 3.97 -5.77
N ARG A 96 5.34 3.35 -5.22
CA ARG A 96 5.98 2.18 -5.82
C ARG A 96 4.99 1.03 -5.95
N SER A 97 4.20 0.79 -4.91
CA SER A 97 3.16 -0.24 -4.91
C SER A 97 2.11 0.02 -6.00
N PHE A 98 1.66 1.28 -6.10
CA PHE A 98 0.76 1.71 -7.18
C PHE A 98 1.36 1.38 -8.55
N ASP A 99 2.62 1.74 -8.78
CA ASP A 99 3.27 1.51 -10.07
C ASP A 99 3.38 0.01 -10.38
N LEU A 100 3.72 -0.82 -9.39
CA LEU A 100 3.81 -2.27 -9.57
C LEU A 100 2.46 -2.89 -9.93
N VAL A 101 1.39 -2.45 -9.30
CA VAL A 101 0.05 -2.96 -9.60
C VAL A 101 -0.44 -2.44 -10.96
N ALA A 102 -0.25 -1.15 -11.22
CA ALA A 102 -0.66 -0.54 -12.48
C ALA A 102 0.04 -1.18 -13.68
N ALA A 103 1.30 -1.59 -13.52
CA ALA A 103 2.08 -2.22 -14.59
C ALA A 103 1.49 -3.55 -15.05
N LYS A 104 0.65 -4.18 -14.24
CA LYS A 104 -0.03 -5.45 -14.59
C LYS A 104 -1.38 -5.25 -15.26
N LEU A 105 -1.85 -4.02 -15.36
CA LEU A 105 -3.08 -3.70 -16.08
C LEU A 105 -2.81 -3.74 -17.58
N THR A 106 -3.88 -3.85 -18.38
CA THR A 106 -3.72 -3.81 -19.84
C THR A 106 -3.16 -2.46 -20.28
N LYS A 107 -2.48 -2.42 -21.41
CA LYS A 107 -1.93 -1.18 -21.96
C LYS A 107 -3.01 -0.13 -22.21
N LYS A 108 -4.18 -0.56 -22.65
CA LYS A 108 -5.33 0.32 -22.88
C LYS A 108 -5.74 1.01 -21.56
N VAL A 109 -5.82 0.25 -20.46
CA VAL A 109 -6.16 0.79 -19.15
C VAL A 109 -5.04 1.66 -18.62
N GLN A 110 -3.77 1.24 -18.79
CA GLN A 110 -2.62 2.03 -18.35
C GLN A 110 -2.60 3.42 -18.98
N ALA A 111 -3.02 3.52 -20.24
CA ALA A 111 -3.07 4.81 -20.94
C ALA A 111 -4.03 5.80 -20.24
N THR A 112 -5.03 5.32 -19.51
CA THR A 112 -5.97 6.17 -18.78
C THR A 112 -5.41 6.71 -17.47
N LEU A 113 -4.25 6.22 -17.04
CA LEU A 113 -3.61 6.63 -15.78
C LEU A 113 -2.65 7.81 -15.95
N ARG A 114 -2.46 8.30 -17.16
CA ARG A 114 -1.56 9.41 -17.46
C ARG A 114 -2.28 10.75 -17.42
#